data_d122ebfbb5dc99a9fad07668f736c75f
#
_entry.id   d122ebfbb5dc99a9fad07668f736c75f
#
_cell.length_a   1.000
_cell.length_b   1.000
_cell.length_c   1.000
_cell.angle_alpha   90.00
_cell.angle_beta   90.00
_cell.angle_gamma   90.00
#
_symmetry.space_group_name_H-M   'P 1'
#
loop_
_entity.id
_entity.type
_entity.pdbx_description
1 polymer ?
#
loop_
_entity_poly.entity_id
_entity_poly.type
_entity_poly.pdbx_seq_one_letter_code
_entity_poly.pdbx_strand_id
1 'polypeptide(L)'
;MADDNPRVLESVSGLLSTDFDVVATATHGLQAVDMTLRLQPDIVVLDVAMPKFDGFQTAQALRQHGSPARVVFLTMHRTDEFISAAMSAGAHGYVLKARIYSDLASAIDHAFEGRRFVPFLTSLSTLVGGQHTVQFHMNDRFFLDEVSRFVGSALRSGELAVVVADEATRVGVAHRLRAQELDLGRLASRGQFVAHDSAKAVSRVMHSGYPDRDVLTEMIDDLERTRVASANRPDCRLTMVGDMNVTLCRNGDIEAAIEVERIWDDVTSGLPFFTVCSYPVDCVERVGAEFFGRLCAPHGAVAHTPDTL
;
A
#
# COMPACT_ATOMS: atom_id res chain seq x y z
N MET A 1 -14.60 18.74 -5.36
CA MET A 1 -13.78 18.13 -6.42
C MET A 1 -13.26 19.20 -7.37
N ALA A 2 -12.01 19.06 -7.91
CA ALA A 2 -11.44 20.01 -8.87
C ALA A 2 -10.80 19.29 -10.05
N ASP A 3 -11.16 19.70 -11.28
CA ASP A 3 -10.64 19.19 -12.56
C ASP A 3 -10.92 20.25 -13.63
N ASP A 4 -9.99 20.51 -14.53
CA ASP A 4 -10.18 21.51 -15.60
C ASP A 4 -11.08 21.02 -16.74
N ASN A 5 -11.41 19.72 -16.77
CA ASN A 5 -12.31 19.11 -17.73
C ASN A 5 -13.74 19.00 -17.17
N PRO A 6 -14.71 19.78 -17.67
CA PRO A 6 -16.09 19.74 -17.17
C PRO A 6 -16.77 18.37 -17.29
N ARG A 7 -16.41 17.57 -18.30
CA ARG A 7 -16.96 16.22 -18.49
C ARG A 7 -16.48 15.26 -17.41
N VAL A 8 -15.22 15.40 -16.95
CA VAL A 8 -14.70 14.64 -15.82
C VAL A 8 -15.42 15.05 -14.54
N LEU A 9 -15.60 16.36 -14.30
CA LEU A 9 -16.35 16.85 -13.15
C LEU A 9 -17.76 16.28 -13.11
N GLU A 10 -18.50 16.31 -14.22
CA GLU A 10 -19.86 15.78 -14.31
C GLU A 10 -19.90 14.28 -14.06
N SER A 11 -19.07 13.51 -14.77
CA SER A 11 -19.04 12.05 -14.66
C SER A 11 -18.66 11.59 -13.26
N VAL A 12 -17.61 12.18 -12.67
CA VAL A 12 -17.12 11.77 -11.36
C VAL A 12 -18.05 12.24 -10.25
N SER A 13 -18.64 13.45 -10.35
CA SER A 13 -19.66 13.91 -9.40
C SER A 13 -20.88 12.99 -9.43
N GLY A 14 -21.33 12.56 -10.61
CA GLY A 14 -22.43 11.60 -10.74
C GLY A 14 -22.10 10.25 -10.09
N LEU A 15 -20.87 9.74 -10.28
CA LEU A 15 -20.40 8.51 -9.65
C LEU A 15 -20.40 8.64 -8.10
N LEU A 16 -19.82 9.72 -7.59
CA LEU A 16 -19.67 9.93 -6.15
C LEU A 16 -20.99 10.23 -5.43
N SER A 17 -21.97 10.86 -6.10
CA SER A 17 -23.25 11.25 -5.49
C SER A 17 -24.10 10.06 -5.01
N THR A 18 -23.71 8.82 -5.34
CA THR A 18 -24.38 7.63 -4.81
C THR A 18 -24.05 7.40 -3.33
N ASP A 19 -22.81 7.66 -2.93
CA ASP A 19 -22.27 7.29 -1.61
C ASP A 19 -21.76 8.50 -0.82
N PHE A 20 -21.51 9.65 -1.48
CA PHE A 20 -20.91 10.84 -0.90
C PHE A 20 -21.69 12.12 -1.26
N ASP A 21 -21.63 13.13 -0.39
CA ASP A 21 -22.17 14.46 -0.66
C ASP A 21 -21.13 15.32 -1.39
N VAL A 22 -21.34 15.56 -2.69
CA VAL A 22 -20.46 16.41 -3.51
C VAL A 22 -20.85 17.87 -3.34
N VAL A 23 -20.29 18.52 -2.32
CA VAL A 23 -20.67 19.89 -1.91
C VAL A 23 -20.26 21.00 -2.90
N ALA A 24 -19.24 20.76 -3.74
CA ALA A 24 -18.80 21.69 -4.77
C ALA A 24 -17.91 21.07 -5.83
N THR A 25 -17.89 21.70 -7.03
CA THR A 25 -16.92 21.43 -8.09
C THR A 25 -16.17 22.69 -8.49
N ALA A 26 -14.88 22.57 -8.83
CA ALA A 26 -14.02 23.66 -9.26
C ALA A 26 -13.34 23.31 -10.58
N THR A 27 -13.09 24.30 -11.43
CA THR A 27 -12.45 24.10 -12.74
C THR A 27 -10.97 24.48 -12.75
N HIS A 28 -10.42 24.95 -11.64
CA HIS A 28 -8.99 25.25 -11.45
C HIS A 28 -8.63 25.35 -9.96
N GLY A 29 -7.33 25.25 -9.66
CA GLY A 29 -6.84 25.11 -8.29
C GLY A 29 -7.18 26.27 -7.36
N LEU A 30 -7.10 27.54 -7.81
CA LEU A 30 -7.45 28.70 -6.95
C LEU A 30 -8.92 28.70 -6.54
N GLN A 31 -9.82 28.30 -7.43
CA GLN A 31 -11.23 28.12 -7.10
C GLN A 31 -11.43 26.99 -6.09
N ALA A 32 -10.67 25.90 -6.26
CA ALA A 32 -10.70 24.78 -5.31
C ALA A 32 -10.25 25.21 -3.91
N VAL A 33 -9.19 26.04 -3.80
CA VAL A 33 -8.74 26.59 -2.50
C VAL A 33 -9.83 27.43 -1.86
N ASP A 34 -10.39 28.43 -2.59
CA ASP A 34 -11.46 29.30 -2.07
C ASP A 34 -12.66 28.50 -1.57
N MET A 35 -13.16 27.58 -2.40
CA MET A 35 -14.31 26.75 -2.03
C MET A 35 -14.02 25.83 -0.84
N THR A 36 -12.82 25.21 -0.78
CA THR A 36 -12.46 24.35 0.34
C THR A 36 -12.40 25.12 1.65
N LEU A 37 -11.81 26.31 1.67
CA LEU A 37 -11.72 27.13 2.86
C LEU A 37 -13.09 27.64 3.34
N ARG A 38 -14.02 27.86 2.41
CA ARG A 38 -15.39 28.32 2.73
C ARG A 38 -16.31 27.19 3.17
N LEU A 39 -16.25 26.04 2.50
CA LEU A 39 -17.20 24.93 2.70
C LEU A 39 -16.69 23.90 3.70
N GLN A 40 -15.38 23.88 3.97
CA GLN A 40 -14.71 22.97 4.90
C GLN A 40 -15.10 21.49 4.69
N PRO A 41 -14.96 20.94 3.48
CA PRO A 41 -15.28 19.55 3.24
C PRO A 41 -14.28 18.63 3.95
N ASP A 42 -14.68 17.39 4.23
CA ASP A 42 -13.79 16.37 4.80
C ASP A 42 -12.69 15.97 3.80
N ILE A 43 -13.06 15.86 2.52
CA ILE A 43 -12.20 15.40 1.44
C ILE A 43 -12.17 16.38 0.28
N VAL A 44 -11.01 16.58 -0.32
CA VAL A 44 -10.83 17.30 -1.58
C VAL A 44 -10.21 16.37 -2.62
N VAL A 45 -10.95 16.09 -3.69
CA VAL A 45 -10.42 15.35 -4.84
C VAL A 45 -9.86 16.36 -5.85
N LEU A 46 -8.57 16.25 -6.19
CA LEU A 46 -7.84 17.22 -7.02
C LEU A 46 -7.23 16.54 -8.25
N ASP A 47 -7.55 17.03 -9.44
CA ASP A 47 -6.70 16.72 -10.60
C ASP A 47 -5.31 17.33 -10.41
N VAL A 48 -4.28 16.55 -10.77
CA VAL A 48 -2.88 17.02 -10.73
C VAL A 48 -2.63 18.06 -11.82
N ALA A 49 -3.13 17.82 -13.03
CA ALA A 49 -2.78 18.60 -14.22
C ALA A 49 -3.82 19.70 -14.52
N MET A 50 -3.96 20.68 -13.64
CA MET A 50 -4.80 21.84 -13.88
C MET A 50 -3.98 23.07 -14.36
N PRO A 51 -4.52 23.89 -15.27
CA PRO A 51 -3.82 25.08 -15.75
C PRO A 51 -3.72 26.17 -14.67
N LYS A 52 -2.66 26.98 -14.72
CA LYS A 52 -2.37 28.14 -13.85
C LYS A 52 -2.05 27.80 -12.40
N PHE A 53 -2.74 26.88 -11.79
CA PHE A 53 -2.56 26.47 -10.41
C PHE A 53 -2.90 24.99 -10.32
N ASP A 54 -1.86 24.16 -10.29
CA ASP A 54 -1.97 22.70 -10.37
C ASP A 54 -2.47 22.07 -9.06
N GLY A 55 -2.70 20.75 -9.09
CA GLY A 55 -3.21 20.04 -7.92
C GLY A 55 -2.23 20.05 -6.74
N PHE A 56 -0.91 19.99 -7.00
CA PHE A 56 0.11 20.02 -5.94
C PHE A 56 0.17 21.40 -5.27
N GLN A 57 0.14 22.46 -6.07
CA GLN A 57 0.08 23.83 -5.57
C GLN A 57 -1.20 24.05 -4.76
N THR A 58 -2.32 23.49 -5.22
CA THR A 58 -3.62 23.54 -4.51
C THR A 58 -3.51 22.87 -3.15
N ALA A 59 -3.00 21.64 -3.08
CA ALA A 59 -2.82 20.91 -1.84
C ALA A 59 -1.87 21.64 -0.87
N GLN A 60 -0.78 22.21 -1.38
CA GLN A 60 0.15 22.99 -0.61
C GLN A 60 -0.51 24.25 -0.02
N ALA A 61 -1.30 24.98 -0.81
CA ALA A 61 -2.01 26.16 -0.36
C ALA A 61 -3.04 25.82 0.73
N LEU A 62 -3.81 24.75 0.56
CA LEU A 62 -4.75 24.28 1.58
C LEU A 62 -4.05 24.00 2.91
N ARG A 63 -2.92 23.30 2.86
CA ARG A 63 -2.11 23.03 4.06
C ARG A 63 -1.56 24.31 4.70
N GLN A 64 -1.08 25.27 3.91
CA GLN A 64 -0.58 26.56 4.40
C GLN A 64 -1.68 27.37 5.10
N HIS A 65 -2.93 27.25 4.63
CA HIS A 65 -4.09 27.89 5.27
C HIS A 65 -4.69 27.08 6.43
N GLY A 66 -4.04 25.96 6.82
CA GLY A 66 -4.49 25.14 7.94
C GLY A 66 -5.79 24.39 7.68
N SER A 67 -6.14 24.11 6.42
CA SER A 67 -7.33 23.33 6.09
C SER A 67 -7.21 21.90 6.64
N PRO A 68 -8.23 21.38 7.34
CA PRO A 68 -8.27 20.00 7.80
C PRO A 68 -8.65 19.01 6.69
N ALA A 69 -9.05 19.49 5.53
CA ALA A 69 -9.51 18.66 4.42
C ALA A 69 -8.40 17.71 3.93
N ARG A 70 -8.73 16.44 3.79
CA ARG A 70 -7.82 15.43 3.30
C ARG A 70 -7.81 15.39 1.77
N VAL A 71 -6.65 15.28 1.17
CA VAL A 71 -6.47 15.41 -0.28
C VAL A 71 -6.34 14.04 -0.92
N VAL A 72 -7.17 13.78 -1.94
CA VAL A 72 -7.07 12.66 -2.86
C VAL A 72 -6.75 13.21 -4.25
N PHE A 73 -5.60 12.83 -4.82
CA PHE A 73 -5.26 13.21 -6.19
C PHE A 73 -5.92 12.28 -7.20
N LEU A 74 -6.41 12.86 -8.28
CA LEU A 74 -6.93 12.16 -9.45
C LEU A 74 -6.11 12.58 -10.67
N THR A 75 -5.49 11.64 -11.40
CA THR A 75 -4.49 12.01 -12.41
C THR A 75 -4.35 11.00 -13.53
N MET A 76 -3.79 11.44 -14.66
CA MET A 76 -3.35 10.58 -15.76
C MET A 76 -1.90 10.08 -15.59
N HIS A 77 -1.13 10.66 -14.67
CA HIS A 77 0.28 10.32 -14.49
C HIS A 77 0.44 9.03 -13.68
N ARG A 78 1.32 8.13 -14.16
CA ARG A 78 1.54 6.78 -13.63
C ARG A 78 2.95 6.58 -13.08
N THR A 79 3.79 7.62 -13.02
CA THR A 79 5.19 7.48 -12.63
C THR A 79 5.41 7.66 -11.14
N ASP A 80 6.41 6.97 -10.63
CA ASP A 80 6.80 6.99 -9.22
C ASP A 80 7.13 8.41 -8.71
N GLU A 81 7.67 9.27 -9.60
CA GLU A 81 7.99 10.64 -9.24
C GLU A 81 6.73 11.45 -8.87
N PHE A 82 5.65 11.31 -9.64
CA PHE A 82 4.39 12.01 -9.36
C PHE A 82 3.73 11.55 -8.08
N ILE A 83 3.78 10.26 -7.80
CA ILE A 83 3.19 9.70 -6.58
C ILE A 83 4.04 10.07 -5.37
N SER A 84 5.38 10.00 -5.47
CA SER A 84 6.28 10.48 -4.44
C SER A 84 6.05 11.95 -4.13
N ALA A 85 5.88 12.78 -5.15
CA ALA A 85 5.54 14.19 -4.99
C ALA A 85 4.18 14.38 -4.29
N ALA A 86 3.17 13.59 -4.66
CA ALA A 86 1.85 13.62 -4.03
C ALA A 86 1.91 13.26 -2.54
N MET A 87 2.60 12.16 -2.20
CA MET A 87 2.75 11.72 -0.81
C MET A 87 3.55 12.73 0.02
N SER A 88 4.59 13.33 -0.55
CA SER A 88 5.38 14.39 0.09
C SER A 88 4.57 15.68 0.27
N ALA A 89 3.63 15.96 -0.62
CA ALA A 89 2.67 17.06 -0.48
C ALA A 89 1.60 16.80 0.60
N GLY A 90 1.56 15.60 1.19
CA GLY A 90 0.63 15.24 2.25
C GLY A 90 -0.68 14.65 1.75
N ALA A 91 -0.68 14.04 0.56
CA ALA A 91 -1.85 13.36 0.02
C ALA A 91 -2.29 12.18 0.91
N HIS A 92 -3.60 11.99 1.02
CA HIS A 92 -4.23 10.82 1.63
C HIS A 92 -4.63 9.78 0.58
N GLY A 93 -4.76 10.18 -0.69
CA GLY A 93 -5.06 9.28 -1.79
C GLY A 93 -4.44 9.73 -3.11
N TYR A 94 -4.15 8.76 -3.97
CA TYR A 94 -3.70 8.97 -5.35
C TYR A 94 -4.42 7.97 -6.24
N VAL A 95 -5.23 8.44 -7.16
CA VAL A 95 -6.07 7.63 -8.03
C VAL A 95 -5.78 7.96 -9.49
N LEU A 96 -5.62 6.94 -10.32
CA LEU A 96 -5.48 7.12 -11.76
C LEU A 96 -6.84 7.38 -12.41
N LYS A 97 -6.93 8.37 -13.30
CA LYS A 97 -8.19 8.68 -14.04
C LYS A 97 -8.73 7.46 -14.82
N ALA A 98 -7.86 6.56 -15.27
CA ALA A 98 -8.26 5.32 -15.90
C ALA A 98 -8.96 4.32 -14.94
N ARG A 99 -8.87 4.54 -13.63
CA ARG A 99 -9.40 3.67 -12.58
C ARG A 99 -10.41 4.34 -11.64
N ILE A 100 -11.00 5.42 -12.08
CA ILE A 100 -11.98 6.19 -11.30
C ILE A 100 -13.08 5.28 -10.73
N TYR A 101 -13.64 4.40 -11.57
CA TYR A 101 -14.78 3.55 -11.21
C TYR A 101 -14.44 2.47 -10.17
N SER A 102 -13.20 2.00 -10.14
CA SER A 102 -12.78 0.95 -9.20
C SER A 102 -12.16 1.51 -7.91
N ASP A 103 -11.42 2.63 -8.00
CA ASP A 103 -10.50 3.03 -6.95
C ASP A 103 -10.95 4.29 -6.19
N LEU A 104 -11.74 5.19 -6.81
CA LEU A 104 -11.97 6.52 -6.24
C LEU A 104 -12.80 6.48 -4.96
N ALA A 105 -13.88 5.71 -4.93
CA ALA A 105 -14.72 5.58 -3.73
C ALA A 105 -13.90 5.02 -2.56
N SER A 106 -13.16 3.93 -2.80
CA SER A 106 -12.28 3.33 -1.80
C SER A 106 -11.17 4.30 -1.33
N ALA A 107 -10.59 5.09 -2.23
CA ALA A 107 -9.59 6.10 -1.86
C ALA A 107 -10.17 7.21 -0.96
N ILE A 108 -11.42 7.61 -1.20
CA ILE A 108 -12.12 8.58 -0.37
C ILE A 108 -12.40 8.01 1.02
N ASP A 109 -12.89 6.76 1.12
CA ASP A 109 -13.14 6.09 2.39
C ASP A 109 -11.85 5.96 3.22
N HIS A 110 -10.76 5.50 2.60
CA HIS A 110 -9.46 5.42 3.27
C HIS A 110 -8.98 6.80 3.75
N ALA A 111 -9.09 7.81 2.87
CA ALA A 111 -8.75 9.17 3.26
C ALA A 111 -9.62 9.64 4.44
N PHE A 112 -10.93 9.37 4.44
CA PHE A 112 -11.85 9.75 5.52
C PHE A 112 -11.50 9.09 6.86
N GLU A 113 -10.95 7.89 6.84
CA GLU A 113 -10.46 7.19 8.04
C GLU A 113 -9.03 7.59 8.46
N GLY A 114 -8.40 8.52 7.74
CA GLY A 114 -7.01 8.96 8.00
C GLY A 114 -5.95 8.00 7.46
N ARG A 115 -6.35 6.99 6.72
CA ARG A 115 -5.47 6.04 6.03
C ARG A 115 -5.06 6.57 4.66
N ARG A 116 -3.98 6.05 4.10
CA ARG A 116 -3.51 6.43 2.76
C ARG A 116 -3.92 5.39 1.72
N PHE A 117 -4.39 5.88 0.58
CA PHE A 117 -4.66 5.08 -0.61
C PHE A 117 -3.66 5.41 -1.71
N VAL A 118 -2.89 4.43 -2.15
CA VAL A 118 -1.91 4.61 -3.23
C VAL A 118 -2.11 3.48 -4.25
N PRO A 119 -2.27 3.80 -5.56
CA PRO A 119 -2.32 2.75 -6.58
C PRO A 119 -1.00 2.00 -6.59
N PHE A 120 -1.05 0.69 -6.67
CA PHE A 120 0.13 -0.18 -6.60
C PHE A 120 1.19 0.02 -7.70
N LEU A 121 0.92 0.83 -8.71
CA LEU A 121 1.90 1.14 -9.77
C LEU A 121 3.10 1.95 -9.29
N THR A 122 3.07 2.37 -8.06
CA THR A 122 4.15 3.13 -7.48
C THR A 122 5.10 2.19 -6.81
N SER A 123 6.35 2.35 -7.11
CA SER A 123 7.43 1.72 -6.40
C SER A 123 7.16 1.83 -4.89
N LEU A 124 7.04 0.70 -4.22
CA LEU A 124 6.97 0.60 -2.76
C LEU A 124 8.12 1.36 -2.08
N SER A 125 9.14 1.76 -2.85
CA SER A 125 10.26 2.61 -2.43
C SER A 125 9.88 4.04 -2.06
N THR A 126 8.69 4.53 -2.43
CA THR A 126 8.22 5.88 -2.08
C THR A 126 7.42 5.95 -0.79
N LEU A 127 7.08 4.80 -0.21
CA LEU A 127 6.45 4.74 1.09
C LEU A 127 7.52 4.94 2.17
N VAL A 128 7.48 6.08 2.85
CA VAL A 128 8.49 6.48 3.84
C VAL A 128 8.26 5.77 5.17
N GLY A 129 9.26 4.99 5.61
CA GLY A 129 9.52 4.54 6.99
C GLY A 129 8.43 3.76 7.74
N GLY A 130 8.74 2.54 8.19
CA GLY A 130 7.99 1.83 9.22
C GLY A 130 6.51 1.57 8.89
N GLN A 131 6.17 1.23 7.65
CA GLN A 131 4.79 1.10 7.24
C GLN A 131 4.41 -0.36 6.96
N HIS A 132 3.28 -0.74 7.52
CA HIS A 132 2.57 -1.97 7.21
C HIS A 132 1.53 -1.67 6.13
N THR A 133 1.64 -2.33 4.98
CA THR A 133 0.81 -2.05 3.79
C THR A 133 0.14 -3.32 3.32
N VAL A 134 -1.15 -3.25 3.02
CA VAL A 134 -1.86 -4.34 2.35
C VAL A 134 -1.92 -4.10 0.84
N GLN A 135 -1.72 -5.17 0.08
CA GLN A 135 -1.79 -5.16 -1.38
C GLN A 135 -2.77 -6.21 -1.88
N PHE A 136 -3.66 -5.80 -2.77
CA PHE A 136 -4.57 -6.70 -3.49
C PHE A 136 -4.15 -6.86 -4.95
N HIS A 137 -4.11 -8.11 -5.46
CA HIS A 137 -3.71 -8.37 -6.84
C HIS A 137 -4.65 -9.37 -7.53
N MET A 138 -4.91 -9.17 -8.81
CA MET A 138 -5.72 -10.07 -9.65
C MET A 138 -4.86 -10.94 -10.58
N ASN A 139 -3.61 -10.52 -10.85
CA ASN A 139 -2.74 -11.16 -11.81
C ASN A 139 -1.39 -11.51 -11.18
N ASP A 140 -1.12 -12.81 -11.03
CA ASP A 140 0.10 -13.33 -10.40
C ASP A 140 1.37 -12.90 -11.14
N ARG A 141 1.33 -12.80 -12.48
CA ARG A 141 2.51 -12.40 -13.25
C ARG A 141 2.89 -10.96 -12.97
N PHE A 142 1.91 -10.05 -13.00
CA PHE A 142 2.13 -8.65 -12.69
C PHE A 142 2.59 -8.45 -11.24
N PHE A 143 1.94 -9.14 -10.32
CA PHE A 143 2.33 -9.19 -8.91
C PHE A 143 3.80 -9.61 -8.73
N LEU A 144 4.21 -10.70 -9.37
CA LEU A 144 5.61 -11.17 -9.30
C LEU A 144 6.61 -10.16 -9.86
N ASP A 145 6.26 -9.44 -10.93
CA ASP A 145 7.13 -8.41 -11.52
C ASP A 145 7.32 -7.23 -10.55
N GLU A 146 6.23 -6.79 -9.90
CA GLU A 146 6.25 -5.69 -8.94
C GLU A 146 7.01 -6.05 -7.64
N VAL A 147 6.66 -7.19 -7.05
CA VAL A 147 7.36 -7.69 -5.84
C VAL A 147 8.85 -7.85 -6.10
N SER A 148 9.21 -8.39 -7.26
CA SER A 148 10.63 -8.60 -7.59
C SER A 148 11.37 -7.28 -7.82
N ARG A 149 10.71 -6.25 -8.36
CA ARG A 149 11.28 -4.91 -8.50
C ARG A 149 11.51 -4.27 -7.14
N PHE A 150 10.52 -4.36 -6.27
CA PHE A 150 10.57 -3.84 -4.91
C PHE A 150 11.65 -4.50 -4.06
N VAL A 151 11.62 -5.84 -3.97
CA VAL A 151 12.64 -6.64 -3.26
C VAL A 151 14.03 -6.37 -3.84
N GLY A 152 14.14 -6.30 -5.17
CA GLY A 152 15.40 -6.00 -5.85
C GLY A 152 15.95 -4.61 -5.52
N SER A 153 15.08 -3.60 -5.39
CA SER A 153 15.46 -2.26 -4.97
C SER A 153 15.99 -2.24 -3.53
N ALA A 154 15.30 -2.90 -2.61
CA ALA A 154 15.71 -3.04 -1.22
C ALA A 154 17.09 -3.71 -1.11
N LEU A 155 17.31 -4.81 -1.82
CA LEU A 155 18.60 -5.52 -1.85
C LEU A 155 19.75 -4.66 -2.39
N ARG A 156 19.50 -3.86 -3.45
CA ARG A 156 20.50 -2.93 -3.99
C ARG A 156 20.84 -1.79 -3.03
N SER A 157 19.84 -1.36 -2.24
CA SER A 157 20.02 -0.35 -1.18
C SER A 157 20.73 -0.93 0.06
N GLY A 158 21.04 -2.24 0.08
CA GLY A 158 21.69 -2.91 1.19
C GLY A 158 20.76 -3.25 2.35
N GLU A 159 19.45 -3.23 2.13
CA GLU A 159 18.44 -3.63 3.12
C GLU A 159 18.36 -5.16 3.24
N LEU A 160 17.85 -5.65 4.37
CA LEU A 160 17.42 -7.04 4.49
C LEU A 160 16.08 -7.20 3.77
N ALA A 161 15.99 -8.11 2.82
CA ALA A 161 14.75 -8.45 2.16
C ALA A 161 14.26 -9.85 2.55
N VAL A 162 13.01 -9.94 2.97
CA VAL A 162 12.34 -11.16 3.41
C VAL A 162 11.13 -11.43 2.50
N VAL A 163 11.03 -12.65 1.98
CA VAL A 163 9.87 -13.11 1.19
C VAL A 163 9.25 -14.31 1.90
N VAL A 164 8.03 -14.16 2.39
CA VAL A 164 7.26 -15.24 3.00
C VAL A 164 6.10 -15.58 2.08
N ALA A 165 6.23 -16.66 1.29
CA ALA A 165 5.27 -16.96 0.24
C ALA A 165 5.22 -18.47 -0.06
N ASP A 166 4.24 -18.88 -0.87
CA ASP A 166 4.20 -20.24 -1.40
C ASP A 166 5.40 -20.52 -2.34
N GLU A 167 5.60 -21.78 -2.70
CA GLU A 167 6.74 -22.20 -3.51
C GLU A 167 6.74 -21.52 -4.89
N ALA A 168 5.58 -21.41 -5.54
CA ALA A 168 5.46 -20.84 -6.88
C ALA A 168 5.87 -19.35 -6.88
N THR A 169 5.39 -18.60 -5.90
CA THR A 169 5.73 -17.19 -5.69
C THR A 169 7.20 -17.01 -5.37
N ARG A 170 7.77 -17.79 -4.44
CA ARG A 170 9.19 -17.71 -4.08
C ARG A 170 10.11 -18.02 -5.28
N VAL A 171 9.79 -19.06 -6.05
CA VAL A 171 10.54 -19.41 -7.28
C VAL A 171 10.40 -18.30 -8.33
N GLY A 172 9.19 -17.78 -8.54
CA GLY A 172 8.92 -16.70 -9.48
C GLY A 172 9.68 -15.41 -9.15
N VAL A 173 9.70 -15.01 -7.88
CA VAL A 173 10.47 -13.86 -7.38
C VAL A 173 11.97 -14.09 -7.55
N ALA A 174 12.49 -15.24 -7.12
CA ALA A 174 13.91 -15.56 -7.23
C ALA A 174 14.40 -15.59 -8.69
N HIS A 175 13.59 -16.10 -9.62
CA HIS A 175 13.91 -16.07 -11.05
C HIS A 175 14.07 -14.63 -11.57
N ARG A 176 13.15 -13.73 -11.22
CA ARG A 176 13.17 -12.33 -11.65
C ARG A 176 14.30 -11.52 -11.00
N LEU A 177 14.63 -11.80 -9.75
CA LEU A 177 15.76 -11.17 -9.06
C LEU A 177 17.08 -11.55 -9.72
N ARG A 178 17.25 -12.83 -10.13
CA ARG A 178 18.43 -13.26 -10.90
C ARG A 178 18.51 -12.59 -12.27
N ALA A 179 17.36 -12.38 -12.93
CA ALA A 179 17.29 -11.62 -14.19
C ALA A 179 17.67 -10.13 -14.02
N GLN A 180 17.60 -9.61 -12.79
CA GLN A 180 18.09 -8.28 -12.40
C GLN A 180 19.57 -8.30 -11.95
N GLU A 181 20.31 -9.36 -12.28
CA GLU A 181 21.75 -9.55 -11.97
C GLU A 181 22.07 -9.62 -10.46
N LEU A 182 21.09 -10.00 -9.63
CA LEU A 182 21.30 -10.19 -8.19
C LEU A 182 21.78 -11.60 -7.89
N ASP A 183 22.94 -11.72 -7.24
CA ASP A 183 23.46 -12.99 -6.73
C ASP A 183 22.78 -13.37 -5.41
N LEU A 184 21.66 -14.09 -5.53
CA LEU A 184 20.86 -14.49 -4.37
C LEU A 184 21.61 -15.44 -3.42
N GLY A 185 22.56 -16.26 -3.95
CA GLY A 185 23.39 -17.12 -3.12
C GLY A 185 24.28 -16.33 -2.18
N ARG A 186 24.95 -15.32 -2.71
CA ARG A 186 25.79 -14.38 -1.94
C ARG A 186 24.96 -13.54 -0.98
N LEU A 187 23.79 -13.05 -1.40
CA LEU A 187 22.91 -12.25 -0.55
C LEU A 187 22.35 -13.07 0.62
N ALA A 188 21.95 -14.32 0.36
CA ALA A 188 21.46 -15.23 1.39
C ALA A 188 22.58 -15.62 2.40
N SER A 189 23.80 -15.90 1.92
CA SER A 189 24.93 -16.20 2.80
C SER A 189 25.35 -15.06 3.72
N ARG A 190 24.98 -13.82 3.36
CA ARG A 190 25.18 -12.59 4.17
C ARG A 190 23.98 -12.22 5.03
N GLY A 191 22.91 -13.02 5.01
CA GLY A 191 21.67 -12.71 5.71
C GLY A 191 20.87 -11.53 5.12
N GLN A 192 21.21 -11.08 3.89
CA GLN A 192 20.52 -9.95 3.24
C GLN A 192 19.26 -10.38 2.46
N PHE A 193 19.15 -11.66 2.12
CA PHE A 193 17.97 -12.22 1.47
C PHE A 193 17.50 -13.47 2.18
N VAL A 194 16.24 -13.48 2.61
CA VAL A 194 15.61 -14.60 3.30
C VAL A 194 14.30 -14.95 2.59
N ALA A 195 14.07 -16.24 2.34
CA ALA A 195 12.83 -16.71 1.74
C ALA A 195 12.25 -17.86 2.57
N HIS A 196 11.05 -17.64 3.11
CA HIS A 196 10.33 -18.62 3.92
C HIS A 196 9.09 -19.13 3.20
N ASP A 197 8.74 -20.37 3.48
CA ASP A 197 7.49 -20.98 3.03
C ASP A 197 6.33 -20.53 3.91
N SER A 198 5.27 -19.96 3.30
CA SER A 198 4.15 -19.41 4.05
C SER A 198 3.35 -20.46 4.82
N ALA A 199 3.18 -21.67 4.26
CA ALA A 199 2.48 -22.74 4.97
C ALA A 199 3.26 -23.22 6.21
N LYS A 200 4.59 -23.26 6.13
CA LYS A 200 5.44 -23.57 7.29
C LYS A 200 5.40 -22.45 8.32
N ALA A 201 5.37 -21.20 7.89
CA ALA A 201 5.26 -20.06 8.80
C ALA A 201 3.92 -20.09 9.54
N VAL A 202 2.81 -20.32 8.83
CA VAL A 202 1.47 -20.51 9.42
C VAL A 202 1.49 -21.66 10.42
N SER A 203 2.01 -22.83 10.03
CA SER A 203 2.07 -24.01 10.92
C SER A 203 2.88 -23.76 12.20
N ARG A 204 3.90 -22.90 12.15
CA ARG A 204 4.69 -22.52 13.33
C ARG A 204 3.91 -21.59 14.27
N VAL A 205 3.17 -20.65 13.70
CA VAL A 205 2.45 -19.61 14.47
C VAL A 205 1.12 -20.12 15.03
N MET A 206 0.45 -21.04 14.33
CA MET A 206 -0.89 -21.49 14.70
C MET A 206 -0.87 -22.58 15.78
N HIS A 207 -1.51 -22.30 16.92
CA HIS A 207 -1.73 -23.28 17.99
C HIS A 207 -3.22 -23.38 18.33
N SER A 208 -3.77 -24.59 18.29
CA SER A 208 -5.19 -24.85 18.60
C SER A 208 -6.18 -23.97 17.85
N GLY A 209 -5.87 -23.62 16.57
CA GLY A 209 -6.74 -22.79 15.72
C GLY A 209 -6.57 -21.27 15.89
N TYR A 210 -5.64 -20.83 16.75
CA TYR A 210 -5.36 -19.41 16.98
C TYR A 210 -3.87 -19.10 16.78
N PRO A 211 -3.52 -17.88 16.33
CA PRO A 211 -2.13 -17.45 16.27
C PRO A 211 -1.55 -17.26 17.67
N ASP A 212 -0.39 -17.85 17.89
CA ASP A 212 0.37 -17.68 19.13
C ASP A 212 1.21 -16.40 19.04
N ARG A 213 0.84 -15.42 19.88
CA ARG A 213 1.51 -14.11 19.91
C ARG A 213 2.98 -14.22 20.28
N ASP A 214 3.33 -15.08 21.23
CA ASP A 214 4.71 -15.19 21.72
C ASP A 214 5.59 -15.78 20.61
N VAL A 215 5.10 -16.80 19.91
CA VAL A 215 5.81 -17.39 18.76
C VAL A 215 5.98 -16.37 17.62
N LEU A 216 4.95 -15.58 17.31
CA LEU A 216 5.05 -14.55 16.27
C LEU A 216 6.02 -13.45 16.68
N THR A 217 6.01 -13.03 17.95
CA THR A 217 6.97 -12.06 18.50
C THR A 217 8.40 -12.58 18.40
N GLU A 218 8.65 -13.85 18.78
CA GLU A 218 9.97 -14.47 18.65
C GLU A 218 10.45 -14.48 17.19
N MET A 219 9.56 -14.77 16.23
CA MET A 219 9.89 -14.73 14.81
C MET A 219 10.26 -13.32 14.35
N ILE A 220 9.55 -12.29 14.82
CA ILE A 220 9.85 -10.88 14.52
C ILE A 220 11.20 -10.47 15.13
N ASP A 221 11.48 -10.89 16.37
CA ASP A 221 12.77 -10.64 17.03
C ASP A 221 13.93 -11.31 16.30
N ASP A 222 13.72 -12.52 15.75
CA ASP A 222 14.70 -13.21 14.90
C ASP A 222 14.99 -12.41 13.62
N LEU A 223 13.96 -11.84 12.99
CA LEU A 223 14.11 -10.98 11.82
C LEU A 223 14.87 -9.70 12.16
N GLU A 224 14.58 -9.06 13.30
CA GLU A 224 15.28 -7.87 13.76
C GLU A 224 16.75 -8.19 14.09
N ARG A 225 17.04 -9.30 14.75
CA ARG A 225 18.43 -9.77 14.98
C ARG A 225 19.16 -9.98 13.66
N THR A 226 18.49 -10.58 12.67
CA THR A 226 19.06 -10.82 11.34
C THR A 226 19.33 -9.50 10.63
N ARG A 227 18.38 -8.55 10.71
CA ARG A 227 18.54 -7.19 10.16
C ARG A 227 19.77 -6.50 10.74
N VAL A 228 19.90 -6.48 12.06
CA VAL A 228 21.02 -5.85 12.75
C VAL A 228 22.35 -6.52 12.38
N ALA A 229 22.38 -7.86 12.31
CA ALA A 229 23.59 -8.64 11.97
C ALA A 229 24.02 -8.47 10.52
N SER A 230 23.06 -8.33 9.58
CA SER A 230 23.33 -8.21 8.14
C SER A 230 23.54 -6.76 7.69
N ALA A 231 23.18 -5.79 8.53
CA ALA A 231 23.19 -4.37 8.20
C ALA A 231 24.62 -3.83 8.00
N ASN A 232 24.86 -3.21 6.86
CA ASN A 232 26.08 -2.44 6.63
C ASN A 232 26.00 -1.01 7.23
N ARG A 233 24.81 -0.62 7.70
CA ARG A 233 24.51 0.71 8.29
C ARG A 233 23.48 0.57 9.41
N PRO A 234 23.54 1.41 10.47
CA PRO A 234 22.61 1.35 11.60
C PRO A 234 21.14 1.60 11.20
N ASP A 235 20.92 2.39 10.16
CA ASP A 235 19.61 2.81 9.62
C ASP A 235 19.07 1.88 8.54
N CYS A 236 19.69 0.70 8.35
CA CYS A 236 19.24 -0.30 7.39
C CYS A 236 17.83 -0.79 7.75
N ARG A 237 16.91 -0.77 6.78
CA ARG A 237 15.54 -1.28 6.96
C ARG A 237 15.45 -2.76 6.67
N LEU A 238 14.38 -3.37 7.17
CA LEU A 238 13.90 -4.68 6.73
C LEU A 238 12.71 -4.44 5.79
N THR A 239 12.80 -5.02 4.61
CA THR A 239 11.72 -5.02 3.62
C THR A 239 11.15 -6.42 3.54
N MET A 240 9.86 -6.60 3.87
CA MET A 240 9.18 -7.88 3.82
C MET A 240 7.99 -7.86 2.87
N VAL A 241 7.86 -8.95 2.12
CA VAL A 241 6.64 -9.26 1.38
C VAL A 241 6.11 -10.60 1.87
N GLY A 242 4.84 -10.65 2.27
CA GLY A 242 4.23 -11.85 2.83
C GLY A 242 2.83 -12.14 2.29
N ASP A 243 2.55 -13.45 2.10
CA ASP A 243 1.24 -13.99 1.79
C ASP A 243 0.75 -15.02 2.85
N MET A 244 1.34 -15.00 4.04
CA MET A 244 1.02 -15.94 5.11
C MET A 244 -0.49 -15.99 5.40
N ASN A 245 -1.12 -14.84 5.43
CA ASN A 245 -2.55 -14.71 5.69
C ASN A 245 -3.42 -15.20 4.55
N VAL A 246 -2.92 -15.25 3.31
CA VAL A 246 -3.60 -15.89 2.18
C VAL A 246 -3.84 -17.37 2.46
N THR A 247 -2.84 -18.03 3.05
CA THR A 247 -2.96 -19.44 3.46
C THR A 247 -4.06 -19.62 4.49
N LEU A 248 -4.14 -18.75 5.51
CA LEU A 248 -5.21 -18.76 6.51
C LEU A 248 -6.58 -18.49 5.87
N CYS A 249 -6.71 -17.47 5.02
CA CYS A 249 -7.94 -17.15 4.33
C CYS A 249 -8.43 -18.30 3.43
N ARG A 250 -7.53 -18.96 2.70
CA ARG A 250 -7.87 -20.12 1.86
C ARG A 250 -8.36 -21.32 2.68
N ASN A 251 -7.85 -21.48 3.89
CA ASN A 251 -8.29 -22.52 4.83
C ASN A 251 -9.62 -22.19 5.53
N GLY A 252 -10.11 -20.95 5.40
CA GLY A 252 -11.31 -20.48 6.10
C GLY A 252 -11.02 -19.91 7.50
N ASP A 253 -9.75 -19.78 7.89
CA ASP A 253 -9.31 -19.30 9.21
C ASP A 253 -9.23 -17.76 9.23
N ILE A 254 -10.35 -17.11 8.92
CA ILE A 254 -10.44 -15.66 8.68
C ILE A 254 -10.08 -14.84 9.92
N GLU A 255 -10.63 -15.23 11.09
CA GLU A 255 -10.34 -14.53 12.35
C GLU A 255 -8.87 -14.65 12.73
N ALA A 256 -8.25 -15.80 12.44
CA ALA A 256 -6.82 -16.00 12.67
C ALA A 256 -5.98 -15.10 11.76
N ALA A 257 -6.39 -14.92 10.49
CA ALA A 257 -5.70 -14.02 9.56
C ALA A 257 -5.73 -12.56 10.07
N ILE A 258 -6.89 -12.07 10.52
CA ILE A 258 -7.03 -10.72 11.09
C ILE A 258 -6.15 -10.57 12.35
N GLU A 259 -6.14 -11.58 13.22
CA GLU A 259 -5.36 -11.53 14.47
C GLU A 259 -3.84 -11.54 14.19
N VAL A 260 -3.38 -12.29 13.18
CA VAL A 260 -1.98 -12.24 12.73
C VAL A 260 -1.59 -10.83 12.28
N GLU A 261 -2.43 -10.17 11.46
CA GLU A 261 -2.18 -8.79 11.02
C GLU A 261 -2.10 -7.83 12.21
N ARG A 262 -3.04 -7.97 13.17
CA ARG A 262 -3.07 -7.13 14.36
C ARG A 262 -1.83 -7.31 15.25
N ILE A 263 -1.41 -8.56 15.48
CA ILE A 263 -0.19 -8.85 16.25
C ILE A 263 1.04 -8.32 15.53
N TRP A 264 1.10 -8.52 14.20
CA TRP A 264 2.21 -8.04 13.38
C TRP A 264 2.36 -6.51 13.47
N ASP A 265 1.27 -5.77 13.27
CA ASP A 265 1.27 -4.30 13.34
C ASP A 265 1.71 -3.79 14.72
N ASP A 266 1.16 -4.40 15.78
CA ASP A 266 1.47 -4.04 17.16
C ASP A 266 2.96 -4.29 17.51
N VAL A 267 3.49 -5.47 17.17
CA VAL A 267 4.86 -5.86 17.52
C VAL A 267 5.91 -5.15 16.65
N THR A 268 5.60 -4.87 15.39
CA THR A 268 6.53 -4.16 14.49
C THR A 268 6.45 -2.64 14.62
N SER A 269 5.50 -2.13 15.40
CA SER A 269 5.37 -0.69 15.65
C SER A 269 6.66 -0.10 16.19
N GLY A 270 7.20 0.90 15.48
CA GLY A 270 8.47 1.56 15.83
C GLY A 270 9.73 0.83 15.35
N LEU A 271 9.64 -0.37 14.80
CA LEU A 271 10.77 -1.03 14.13
C LEU A 271 10.97 -0.46 12.70
N PRO A 272 12.20 -0.48 12.18
CA PRO A 272 12.48 -0.02 10.83
C PRO A 272 12.09 -1.08 9.79
N PHE A 273 10.87 -1.59 9.90
CA PHE A 273 10.29 -2.60 9.02
C PHE A 273 9.37 -1.94 8.01
N PHE A 274 9.46 -2.42 6.78
CA PHE A 274 8.51 -2.14 5.74
C PHE A 274 7.89 -3.46 5.30
N THR A 275 6.61 -3.64 5.57
CA THR A 275 5.89 -4.88 5.31
C THR A 275 4.80 -4.68 4.27
N VAL A 276 4.76 -5.57 3.28
CA VAL A 276 3.68 -5.69 2.31
C VAL A 276 2.98 -7.02 2.51
N CYS A 277 1.76 -6.99 3.00
CA CYS A 277 0.88 -8.16 3.04
C CYS A 277 0.09 -8.23 1.74
N SER A 278 0.27 -9.30 0.96
CA SER A 278 -0.32 -9.43 -0.36
C SER A 278 -1.47 -10.44 -0.37
N TYR A 279 -2.58 -10.05 -1.02
CA TYR A 279 -3.77 -10.87 -1.12
C TYR A 279 -4.28 -10.95 -2.55
N PRO A 280 -4.50 -12.15 -3.11
CA PRO A 280 -5.28 -12.31 -4.32
C PRO A 280 -6.72 -11.82 -4.10
N VAL A 281 -7.28 -11.09 -5.07
CA VAL A 281 -8.64 -10.52 -4.95
C VAL A 281 -9.69 -11.62 -4.76
N ASP A 282 -9.52 -12.81 -5.39
CA ASP A 282 -10.43 -13.95 -5.21
C ASP A 282 -10.52 -14.45 -3.76
N CYS A 283 -9.46 -14.28 -2.97
CA CYS A 283 -9.50 -14.57 -1.52
C CYS A 283 -10.40 -13.59 -0.78
N VAL A 284 -10.38 -12.31 -1.16
CA VAL A 284 -11.18 -11.25 -0.53
C VAL A 284 -12.66 -11.37 -0.90
N GLU A 285 -12.95 -11.62 -2.18
CA GLU A 285 -14.33 -11.80 -2.66
C GLU A 285 -15.08 -12.93 -1.96
N ARG A 286 -14.37 -14.01 -1.58
CA ARG A 286 -14.95 -15.14 -0.86
C ARG A 286 -15.37 -14.83 0.57
N VAL A 287 -14.73 -13.87 1.21
CA VAL A 287 -14.92 -13.59 2.64
C VAL A 287 -15.75 -12.33 2.93
N GLY A 288 -16.07 -11.53 1.90
CA GLY A 288 -17.03 -10.44 1.96
C GLY A 288 -16.47 -9.09 2.47
N ALA A 289 -17.28 -8.03 2.31
CA ALA A 289 -16.88 -6.65 2.54
C ALA A 289 -16.53 -6.34 4.01
N GLU A 290 -17.19 -6.98 4.97
CA GLU A 290 -16.92 -6.79 6.40
C GLU A 290 -15.50 -7.26 6.77
N PHE A 291 -15.09 -8.42 6.25
CA PHE A 291 -13.72 -8.91 6.41
C PHE A 291 -12.71 -7.96 5.79
N PHE A 292 -12.99 -7.46 4.57
CA PHE A 292 -12.12 -6.52 3.89
C PHE A 292 -11.82 -5.28 4.76
N GLY A 293 -12.85 -4.67 5.36
CA GLY A 293 -12.69 -3.53 6.25
C GLY A 293 -11.82 -3.86 7.48
N ARG A 294 -12.02 -5.01 8.11
CA ARG A 294 -11.26 -5.47 9.28
C ARG A 294 -9.81 -5.81 8.92
N LEU A 295 -9.58 -6.38 7.73
CA LEU A 295 -8.23 -6.69 7.23
C LEU A 295 -7.43 -5.41 6.93
N CYS A 296 -8.07 -4.39 6.37
CA CYS A 296 -7.40 -3.13 6.05
C CYS A 296 -7.14 -2.26 7.29
N ALA A 297 -7.87 -2.45 8.39
CA ALA A 297 -7.80 -1.60 9.58
C ALA A 297 -6.41 -1.48 10.22
N PRO A 298 -5.59 -2.54 10.33
CA PRO A 298 -4.23 -2.44 10.89
C PRO A 298 -3.23 -1.74 9.95
N HIS A 299 -3.54 -1.61 8.66
CA HIS A 299 -2.56 -1.18 7.67
C HIS A 299 -2.53 0.35 7.52
N GLY A 300 -1.33 0.92 7.50
CA GLY A 300 -1.11 2.35 7.26
C GLY A 300 -1.37 2.78 5.81
N ALA A 301 -1.38 1.83 4.87
CA ALA A 301 -1.71 2.06 3.47
C ALA A 301 -2.33 0.81 2.81
N VAL A 302 -3.20 1.04 1.84
CA VAL A 302 -3.82 -0.01 1.01
C VAL A 302 -3.46 0.22 -0.45
N ALA A 303 -2.95 -0.79 -1.12
CA ALA A 303 -2.55 -0.74 -2.52
C ALA A 303 -3.31 -1.79 -3.36
N HIS A 304 -3.69 -1.43 -4.58
CA HIS A 304 -4.35 -2.32 -5.53
C HIS A 304 -3.53 -2.46 -6.81
N THR A 305 -3.42 -3.68 -7.36
CA THR A 305 -2.86 -3.88 -8.69
C THR A 305 -3.88 -3.51 -9.76
N PRO A 306 -3.47 -2.82 -10.84
CA PRO A 306 -4.38 -2.55 -11.94
C PRO A 306 -4.72 -3.83 -12.69
N ASP A 307 -5.98 -3.95 -13.11
CA ASP A 307 -6.36 -4.89 -14.16
C ASP A 307 -5.62 -4.54 -15.44
N THR A 308 -4.86 -5.47 -15.96
CA THR A 308 -4.43 -5.43 -17.36
C THR A 308 -5.53 -6.03 -18.20
N LEU A 309 -6.37 -5.20 -18.82
CA LEU A 309 -6.99 -5.53 -20.09
C LEU A 309 -5.97 -5.41 -21.21
#